data_3a6b3776ee399470de3c0abadb618063
#
_entry.id   3a6b3776ee399470de3c0abadb618063
#
_cell.length_a   1.000
_cell.length_b   1.000
_cell.length_c   1.000
_cell.angle_alpha   90.00
_cell.angle_beta   90.00
_cell.angle_gamma   90.00
#
_symmetry.space_group_name_H-M   'P 1'
#
loop_
_entity.id
_entity.type
_entity.pdbx_description
1 polymer ?
#
loop_
_entity_poly.entity_id
_entity_poly.type
_entity_poly.pdbx_seq_one_letter_code
_entity_poly.pdbx_strand_id
1 'polypeptide(L)'
;MISRFFSFFSLLAFGAALGFSWAVMGDKLQPMLYVLGGALLAGLVWMLLDAWRGYRVRAWLRHGDLGMTPQMSGWWGVLTERARKLLRERERSIDASEQRLKDFLSAIQDSPNGVVMLDANAQIEWCNQTAAAQLGIHPERDLMQRIGNLLRDPVFTAYMASEQPMEPVVIEGRGHRIDRPVRISVQRHRYGEGKQLLLTRDVTMLEQAEAMRRDFVANVSHEIRTPLTVLSGFVETIQTLDLSAEDQKRYLSLMATQAHRMQGLVEDLLTLSRLEGSPTPGLQHTLSLGRLMQSCEQEAKGLSASMAQGAEPQVIEFHISPTVTEAVLMGEVRELQSALSNLVSNAVRYTPTGGRISVSADQGVDGSLLIEVRDTGAGIAAEHLPRLTERFYRVDRSRSRESGGTGLGLAIVKHVMQRHGGSLSISSELGQGSCFKLIFPATRWNLHS
;
A
#
# COMPACT_ATOMS: atom_id res chain seq x y z
N MET A 1 -0.37 -67.07 -4.20
CA MET A 1 -0.46 -68.42 -3.58
C MET A 1 -0.16 -69.55 -4.59
N ILE A 2 -0.79 -69.58 -5.73
CA ILE A 2 -0.64 -70.65 -6.76
C ILE A 2 0.84 -70.91 -7.13
N SER A 3 1.65 -69.87 -7.37
CA SER A 3 3.09 -70.03 -7.70
C SER A 3 3.92 -70.65 -6.61
N ARG A 4 3.54 -70.50 -5.36
CA ARG A 4 4.22 -71.07 -4.19
C ARG A 4 3.92 -72.56 -4.05
N PHE A 5 2.67 -72.94 -4.27
CA PHE A 5 2.28 -74.35 -4.37
C PHE A 5 2.97 -75.05 -5.55
N PHE A 6 2.97 -74.38 -6.71
CA PHE A 6 3.62 -74.95 -7.90
C PHE A 6 5.12 -75.18 -7.70
N SER A 7 5.85 -74.24 -7.09
CA SER A 7 7.28 -74.35 -6.79
C SER A 7 7.55 -75.46 -5.75
N PHE A 8 6.67 -75.65 -4.77
CA PHE A 8 6.78 -76.72 -3.79
C PHE A 8 6.61 -78.08 -4.42
N PHE A 9 5.54 -78.28 -5.17
CA PHE A 9 5.28 -79.57 -5.81
C PHE A 9 6.32 -79.90 -6.91
N SER A 10 6.79 -78.92 -7.66
CA SER A 10 7.85 -79.09 -8.64
C SER A 10 9.16 -79.55 -7.98
N LEU A 11 9.53 -78.98 -6.79
CA LEU A 11 10.73 -79.36 -6.10
C LEU A 11 10.60 -80.75 -5.42
N LEU A 12 9.41 -81.09 -4.92
CA LEU A 12 9.09 -82.44 -4.46
C LEU A 12 9.21 -83.48 -5.53
N ALA A 13 8.65 -83.24 -6.71
CA ALA A 13 8.72 -84.12 -7.87
C ALA A 13 10.19 -84.30 -8.32
N PHE A 14 10.96 -83.23 -8.36
CA PHE A 14 12.40 -83.27 -8.68
C PHE A 14 13.20 -84.06 -7.67
N GLY A 15 12.94 -83.88 -6.38
CA GLY A 15 13.59 -84.64 -5.28
C GLY A 15 13.25 -86.13 -5.34
N ALA A 16 11.96 -86.43 -5.65
CA ALA A 16 11.53 -87.83 -5.89
C ALA A 16 12.23 -88.49 -7.08
N ALA A 17 12.34 -87.73 -8.19
CA ALA A 17 13.06 -88.22 -9.40
C ALA A 17 14.55 -88.46 -9.17
N LEU A 18 15.23 -87.59 -8.42
CA LEU A 18 16.63 -87.78 -8.00
C LEU A 18 16.80 -89.00 -7.11
N GLY A 19 15.91 -89.18 -6.13
CA GLY A 19 15.89 -90.39 -5.29
C GLY A 19 15.71 -91.68 -6.06
N PHE A 20 14.81 -91.67 -7.08
CA PHE A 20 14.59 -92.77 -7.98
C PHE A 20 15.85 -93.09 -8.82
N SER A 21 16.44 -92.08 -9.44
CA SER A 21 17.67 -92.22 -10.21
C SER A 21 18.82 -92.78 -9.37
N TRP A 22 18.96 -92.38 -8.17
CA TRP A 22 19.98 -92.91 -7.23
C TRP A 22 19.73 -94.37 -6.84
N ALA A 23 18.47 -94.76 -6.65
CA ALA A 23 18.11 -96.12 -6.34
C ALA A 23 18.37 -97.08 -7.55
N VAL A 24 18.07 -96.64 -8.76
CA VAL A 24 18.32 -97.43 -9.97
C VAL A 24 19.82 -97.57 -10.27
N MET A 25 20.63 -96.50 -10.11
CA MET A 25 22.08 -96.58 -10.30
C MET A 25 22.80 -97.43 -9.29
N GLY A 26 22.24 -97.61 -8.08
CA GLY A 26 22.86 -98.35 -6.99
C GLY A 26 22.41 -99.76 -6.80
N ASP A 27 21.57 -100.32 -7.73
CA ASP A 27 21.01 -101.66 -7.71
C ASP A 27 20.42 -102.05 -6.33
N LYS A 28 19.60 -101.14 -5.73
CA LYS A 28 19.09 -101.29 -4.39
C LYS A 28 17.70 -101.86 -4.32
N LEU A 29 17.50 -102.85 -3.43
CA LEU A 29 16.30 -103.64 -3.21
C LEU A 29 15.02 -102.89 -2.82
N GLN A 30 15.12 -101.60 -2.44
CA GLN A 30 13.96 -100.77 -1.98
C GLN A 30 13.95 -99.39 -2.60
N PRO A 31 13.63 -99.20 -3.90
CA PRO A 31 13.67 -97.90 -4.55
C PRO A 31 12.69 -96.88 -3.95
N MET A 32 11.58 -97.37 -3.35
CA MET A 32 10.54 -96.48 -2.77
C MET A 32 11.03 -95.67 -1.58
N LEU A 33 11.95 -96.24 -0.78
CA LEU A 33 12.55 -95.49 0.38
C LEU A 33 13.41 -94.34 -0.10
N TYR A 34 14.17 -94.45 -1.18
CA TYR A 34 15.00 -93.38 -1.75
C TYR A 34 14.16 -92.33 -2.45
N VAL A 35 13.09 -92.62 -3.04
CA VAL A 35 12.10 -91.65 -3.61
C VAL A 35 11.46 -90.87 -2.50
N LEU A 36 10.99 -91.50 -1.47
CA LEU A 36 10.45 -90.79 -0.27
C LEU A 36 11.49 -89.95 0.43
N GLY A 37 12.73 -90.44 0.64
CA GLY A 37 13.82 -89.68 1.22
C GLY A 37 14.20 -88.47 0.40
N GLY A 38 14.29 -88.57 -0.93
CA GLY A 38 14.53 -87.49 -1.87
C GLY A 38 13.45 -86.42 -1.82
N ALA A 39 12.19 -86.81 -1.81
CA ALA A 39 11.05 -85.94 -1.72
C ALA A 39 11.06 -85.18 -0.32
N LEU A 40 11.27 -85.90 0.76
CA LEU A 40 11.34 -85.28 2.11
C LEU A 40 12.48 -84.26 2.21
N LEU A 41 13.67 -84.59 1.69
CA LEU A 41 14.82 -83.67 1.71
C LEU A 41 14.55 -82.43 0.86
N ALA A 42 13.99 -82.58 -0.30
CA ALA A 42 13.60 -81.47 -1.16
C ALA A 42 12.52 -80.57 -0.48
N GLY A 43 11.53 -81.21 0.19
CA GLY A 43 10.52 -80.46 0.97
C GLY A 43 11.12 -79.67 2.12
N LEU A 44 12.08 -80.27 2.85
CA LEU A 44 12.79 -79.62 3.94
C LEU A 44 13.64 -78.43 3.43
N VAL A 45 14.38 -78.61 2.33
CA VAL A 45 15.16 -77.52 1.70
C VAL A 45 14.23 -76.38 1.25
N TRP A 46 13.09 -76.69 0.67
CA TRP A 46 12.13 -75.65 0.25
C TRP A 46 11.59 -74.88 1.47
N MET A 47 11.23 -75.58 2.55
CA MET A 47 10.71 -74.98 3.77
C MET A 47 11.76 -74.05 4.43
N LEU A 48 13.03 -74.47 4.48
CA LEU A 48 14.11 -73.61 4.99
C LEU A 48 14.34 -72.37 4.12
N LEU A 49 14.34 -72.51 2.84
CA LEU A 49 14.48 -71.39 1.90
C LEU A 49 13.28 -70.42 1.99
N ASP A 50 12.07 -70.94 2.15
CA ASP A 50 10.87 -70.11 2.27
C ASP A 50 10.85 -69.36 3.64
N ALA A 51 11.22 -70.06 4.73
CA ALA A 51 11.37 -69.45 6.04
C ALA A 51 12.47 -68.38 6.07
N TRP A 52 13.60 -68.61 5.40
CA TRP A 52 14.68 -67.62 5.25
C TRP A 52 14.23 -66.40 4.46
N ARG A 53 13.47 -66.57 3.39
CA ARG A 53 12.87 -65.49 2.63
C ARG A 53 11.92 -64.69 3.49
N GLY A 54 11.05 -65.32 4.26
CA GLY A 54 10.14 -64.70 5.21
C GLY A 54 10.87 -63.90 6.30
N TYR A 55 11.95 -64.46 6.85
CA TYR A 55 12.79 -63.79 7.81
C TYR A 55 13.42 -62.48 7.22
N ARG A 56 13.97 -62.56 6.00
CA ARG A 56 14.54 -61.38 5.31
C ARG A 56 13.49 -60.30 5.07
N VAL A 57 12.27 -60.65 4.69
CA VAL A 57 11.19 -59.67 4.49
C VAL A 57 10.79 -59.06 5.82
N ARG A 58 10.68 -59.87 6.90
CA ARG A 58 10.35 -59.35 8.22
C ARG A 58 11.46 -58.46 8.80
N ALA A 59 12.73 -58.80 8.59
CA ALA A 59 13.85 -57.97 8.99
C ALA A 59 13.85 -56.64 8.24
N TRP A 60 13.62 -56.65 6.93
CA TRP A 60 13.50 -55.45 6.15
C TRP A 60 12.34 -54.53 6.60
N LEU A 61 11.16 -55.08 6.85
CA LEU A 61 9.99 -54.31 7.30
C LEU A 61 10.22 -53.69 8.70
N ARG A 62 11.05 -54.32 9.56
CA ARG A 62 11.41 -53.78 10.88
C ARG A 62 12.37 -52.60 10.81
N HIS A 63 13.30 -52.61 9.87
CA HIS A 63 14.29 -51.53 9.72
C HIS A 63 13.78 -50.35 8.91
N GLY A 64 12.70 -50.57 8.10
CA GLY A 64 12.03 -49.49 7.35
C GLY A 64 12.84 -48.85 6.22
N ASP A 65 14.03 -49.38 5.91
CA ASP A 65 14.88 -48.79 4.86
C ASP A 65 14.42 -49.21 3.45
N LEU A 66 13.82 -48.25 2.75
CA LEU A 66 13.34 -48.45 1.37
C LEU A 66 14.47 -48.68 0.34
N GLY A 67 15.70 -48.26 0.67
CA GLY A 67 16.87 -48.38 -0.20
C GLY A 67 17.39 -49.83 -0.28
N MET A 68 17.24 -50.63 0.79
CA MET A 68 17.72 -52.00 0.89
C MET A 68 16.62 -53.06 0.67
N THR A 69 15.73 -52.86 -0.27
CA THR A 69 14.66 -53.82 -0.58
C THR A 69 15.23 -55.16 -1.00
N PRO A 70 14.92 -56.28 -0.36
CA PRO A 70 15.44 -57.61 -0.75
C PRO A 70 14.88 -57.99 -2.12
N GLN A 71 15.77 -58.17 -3.11
CA GLN A 71 15.37 -58.70 -4.44
C GLN A 71 15.00 -60.18 -4.28
N MET A 72 13.76 -60.50 -4.48
CA MET A 72 13.21 -61.86 -4.40
C MET A 72 12.33 -62.16 -5.58
N SER A 73 12.32 -63.41 -5.99
CA SER A 73 11.44 -63.91 -7.07
C SER A 73 10.18 -64.54 -6.50
N GLY A 74 9.15 -64.66 -7.31
CA GLY A 74 7.90 -65.33 -6.99
C GLY A 74 7.01 -64.50 -6.04
N TRP A 75 6.27 -65.19 -5.17
CA TRP A 75 5.27 -64.55 -4.28
C TRP A 75 5.88 -63.56 -3.29
N TRP A 76 7.04 -63.85 -2.75
CA TRP A 76 7.75 -62.94 -1.85
C TRP A 76 8.22 -61.67 -2.56
N GLY A 77 8.60 -61.76 -3.84
CA GLY A 77 8.92 -60.59 -4.65
C GLY A 77 7.72 -59.68 -4.89
N VAL A 78 6.53 -60.28 -5.20
CA VAL A 78 5.29 -59.47 -5.35
C VAL A 78 4.89 -58.80 -4.04
N LEU A 79 5.05 -59.52 -2.90
CA LEU A 79 4.73 -58.94 -1.60
C LEU A 79 5.67 -57.78 -1.23
N THR A 80 6.98 -57.95 -1.40
CA THR A 80 7.97 -56.92 -1.13
C THR A 80 7.77 -55.70 -2.02
N GLU A 81 7.47 -55.87 -3.32
CA GLU A 81 7.22 -54.75 -4.23
C GLU A 81 5.93 -54.00 -3.89
N ARG A 82 4.87 -54.72 -3.47
CA ARG A 82 3.62 -54.06 -3.04
C ARG A 82 3.78 -53.32 -1.74
N ALA A 83 4.50 -53.89 -0.78
CA ALA A 83 4.82 -53.21 0.49
C ALA A 83 5.68 -51.97 0.26
N ARG A 84 6.70 -52.07 -0.58
CA ARG A 84 7.56 -50.96 -1.00
C ARG A 84 6.75 -49.83 -1.68
N LYS A 85 5.80 -50.16 -2.56
CA LYS A 85 4.94 -49.17 -3.19
C LYS A 85 4.08 -48.42 -2.17
N LEU A 86 3.44 -49.10 -1.24
CA LEU A 86 2.62 -48.51 -0.19
C LEU A 86 3.45 -47.61 0.77
N LEU A 87 4.64 -48.07 1.15
CA LEU A 87 5.53 -47.27 1.99
C LEU A 87 5.98 -45.96 1.28
N ARG A 88 6.37 -46.08 0.01
CA ARG A 88 6.73 -44.89 -0.80
C ARG A 88 5.57 -43.93 -1.02
N GLU A 89 4.37 -44.40 -1.22
CA GLU A 89 3.18 -43.58 -1.35
C GLU A 89 2.91 -42.83 -0.04
N ARG A 90 3.11 -43.48 1.11
CA ARG A 90 2.93 -42.87 2.43
C ARG A 90 4.00 -41.82 2.75
N GLU A 91 5.27 -42.10 2.46
CA GLU A 91 6.35 -41.12 2.58
C GLU A 91 6.08 -39.89 1.72
N ARG A 92 5.78 -40.09 0.44
CA ARG A 92 5.43 -38.97 -0.46
C ARG A 92 4.24 -38.14 0.03
N SER A 93 3.25 -38.80 0.64
CA SER A 93 2.10 -38.06 1.22
C SER A 93 2.49 -37.23 2.44
N ILE A 94 3.37 -37.76 3.30
CA ILE A 94 3.90 -37.02 4.46
C ILE A 94 4.75 -35.83 3.98
N ASP A 95 5.72 -36.09 3.10
CA ASP A 95 6.59 -35.03 2.54
C ASP A 95 5.77 -33.94 1.84
N ALA A 96 4.76 -34.31 1.04
CA ALA A 96 3.88 -33.37 0.40
C ALA A 96 3.03 -32.55 1.40
N SER A 97 2.64 -33.16 2.52
CA SER A 97 1.91 -32.46 3.57
C SER A 97 2.81 -31.49 4.33
N GLU A 98 4.04 -31.91 4.67
CA GLU A 98 5.04 -31.04 5.31
C GLU A 98 5.43 -29.89 4.41
N GLN A 99 5.62 -30.15 3.11
CA GLN A 99 5.93 -29.08 2.16
C GLN A 99 4.79 -28.07 2.03
N ARG A 100 3.54 -28.53 1.94
CA ARG A 100 2.37 -27.61 1.94
C ARG A 100 2.29 -26.76 3.19
N LEU A 101 2.60 -27.33 4.35
CA LEU A 101 2.61 -26.58 5.61
C LEU A 101 3.72 -25.52 5.62
N LYS A 102 4.92 -25.89 5.13
CA LYS A 102 6.04 -24.92 4.98
C LYS A 102 5.69 -23.79 4.02
N ASP A 103 5.13 -24.12 2.86
CA ASP A 103 4.71 -23.14 1.86
C ASP A 103 3.62 -22.19 2.42
N PHE A 104 2.67 -22.73 3.17
CA PHE A 104 1.62 -21.95 3.84
C PHE A 104 2.19 -21.01 4.90
N LEU A 105 3.09 -21.49 5.76
CA LEU A 105 3.75 -20.65 6.77
C LEU A 105 4.62 -19.56 6.13
N SER A 106 5.33 -19.87 5.03
CA SER A 106 6.09 -18.87 4.27
C SER A 106 5.18 -17.80 3.68
N ALA A 107 4.05 -18.17 3.09
CA ALA A 107 3.10 -17.22 2.53
C ALA A 107 2.51 -16.27 3.60
N ILE A 108 2.25 -16.77 4.82
CA ILE A 108 1.81 -15.94 5.94
C ILE A 108 2.96 -15.05 6.45
N GLN A 109 4.20 -15.55 6.43
CA GLN A 109 5.37 -14.78 6.86
C GLN A 109 5.59 -13.54 6.01
N ASP A 110 5.36 -13.64 4.68
CA ASP A 110 5.52 -12.55 3.70
C ASP A 110 4.23 -11.72 3.51
N SER A 111 3.17 -12.01 4.28
CA SER A 111 1.91 -11.27 4.20
C SER A 111 2.11 -9.77 4.54
N PRO A 112 1.49 -8.84 3.78
CA PRO A 112 1.51 -7.41 4.11
C PRO A 112 0.74 -7.08 5.39
N ASN A 113 -0.14 -7.98 5.83
CA ASN A 113 -0.82 -7.87 7.13
C ASN A 113 -0.02 -8.61 8.20
N GLY A 114 0.07 -8.00 9.37
CA GLY A 114 0.67 -8.66 10.51
C GLY A 114 -0.26 -9.73 11.09
N VAL A 115 0.31 -10.84 11.49
CA VAL A 115 -0.39 -11.97 12.10
C VAL A 115 0.32 -12.35 13.39
N VAL A 116 -0.42 -12.38 14.51
CA VAL A 116 0.07 -12.86 15.81
C VAL A 116 -0.85 -13.95 16.31
N MET A 117 -0.29 -15.10 16.65
CA MET A 117 -1.01 -16.21 17.28
C MET A 117 -0.78 -16.19 18.78
N LEU A 118 -1.86 -16.21 19.53
CA LEU A 118 -1.84 -16.19 20.98
C LEU A 118 -2.48 -17.47 21.53
N ASP A 119 -1.96 -17.94 22.66
CA ASP A 119 -2.57 -19.01 23.44
C ASP A 119 -3.83 -18.52 24.20
N ALA A 120 -4.43 -19.40 25.00
CA ALA A 120 -5.60 -19.08 25.82
C ALA A 120 -5.29 -18.02 26.92
N ASN A 121 -4.02 -17.82 27.29
CA ASN A 121 -3.56 -16.84 28.28
C ASN A 121 -3.10 -15.52 27.64
N ALA A 122 -3.35 -15.33 26.33
CA ALA A 122 -2.86 -14.21 25.53
C ALA A 122 -1.32 -14.10 25.49
N GLN A 123 -0.60 -15.25 25.54
CA GLN A 123 0.84 -15.33 25.31
C GLN A 123 1.12 -15.55 23.83
N ILE A 124 2.19 -14.96 23.34
CA ILE A 124 2.57 -15.01 21.92
C ILE A 124 3.14 -16.40 21.61
N GLU A 125 2.41 -17.21 20.85
CA GLU A 125 2.90 -18.49 20.31
C GLU A 125 3.74 -18.28 19.04
N TRP A 126 3.33 -17.33 18.19
CA TRP A 126 3.99 -17.05 16.92
C TRP A 126 3.57 -15.68 16.38
N CYS A 127 4.44 -15.05 15.61
CA CYS A 127 4.11 -13.87 14.82
C CYS A 127 4.89 -13.87 13.50
N ASN A 128 4.31 -13.24 12.46
CA ASN A 128 5.02 -13.01 11.22
C ASN A 128 5.90 -11.76 11.31
N GLN A 129 6.76 -11.56 10.30
CA GLN A 129 7.71 -10.45 10.24
C GLN A 129 7.00 -9.09 10.22
N THR A 130 5.86 -8.99 9.53
CA THR A 130 5.06 -7.77 9.46
C THR A 130 4.51 -7.37 10.83
N ALA A 131 3.92 -8.30 11.59
CA ALA A 131 3.45 -8.02 12.94
C ALA A 131 4.60 -7.62 13.88
N ALA A 132 5.75 -8.31 13.77
CA ALA A 132 6.94 -7.97 14.54
C ALA A 132 7.39 -6.52 14.28
N ALA A 133 7.44 -6.10 13.02
CA ALA A 133 7.79 -4.74 12.63
C ALA A 133 6.74 -3.70 13.07
N GLN A 134 5.44 -3.98 12.88
CA GLN A 134 4.35 -3.06 13.21
C GLN A 134 4.18 -2.85 14.70
N LEU A 135 4.28 -3.90 15.50
CA LEU A 135 4.03 -3.88 16.94
C LEU A 135 5.31 -3.75 17.79
N GLY A 136 6.48 -3.83 17.17
CA GLY A 136 7.77 -3.79 17.85
C GLY A 136 8.03 -5.05 18.69
N ILE A 137 7.55 -6.21 18.23
CA ILE A 137 7.75 -7.53 18.84
C ILE A 137 9.06 -8.13 18.31
N HIS A 138 9.86 -8.71 19.19
CA HIS A 138 11.05 -9.48 18.81
C HIS A 138 10.72 -10.97 18.86
N PRO A 139 10.56 -11.67 17.73
CA PRO A 139 10.08 -13.05 17.68
C PRO A 139 10.88 -14.03 18.55
N GLU A 140 12.20 -13.82 18.71
CA GLU A 140 13.03 -14.73 19.52
C GLU A 140 12.96 -14.46 21.03
N ARG A 141 12.75 -13.21 21.43
CA ARG A 141 12.78 -12.79 22.85
C ARG A 141 11.40 -12.75 23.48
N ASP A 142 10.39 -12.39 22.71
CA ASP A 142 9.07 -12.05 23.25
C ASP A 142 8.05 -13.19 23.10
N LEU A 143 8.48 -14.36 22.56
CA LEU A 143 7.66 -15.58 22.58
C LEU A 143 7.31 -15.97 24.01
N MET A 144 6.12 -16.52 24.20
CA MET A 144 5.53 -16.92 25.48
C MET A 144 5.31 -15.78 26.47
N GLN A 145 5.53 -14.52 26.08
CA GLN A 145 5.15 -13.36 26.88
C GLN A 145 3.70 -12.95 26.57
N ARG A 146 3.02 -12.41 27.59
CA ARG A 146 1.68 -11.84 27.39
C ARG A 146 1.76 -10.58 26.52
N ILE A 147 0.99 -10.53 25.43
CA ILE A 147 1.02 -9.41 24.49
C ILE A 147 0.66 -8.08 25.16
N GLY A 148 -0.22 -8.07 26.15
CA GLY A 148 -0.56 -6.85 26.91
C GLY A 148 0.59 -6.25 27.72
N ASN A 149 1.65 -7.01 28.03
CA ASN A 149 2.84 -6.48 28.68
C ASN A 149 3.75 -5.73 27.69
N LEU A 150 3.70 -6.11 26.43
CA LEU A 150 4.47 -5.50 25.35
C LEU A 150 3.74 -4.28 24.78
N LEU A 151 2.43 -4.41 24.53
CA LEU A 151 1.58 -3.34 24.02
C LEU A 151 0.82 -2.67 25.17
N ARG A 152 1.43 -1.64 25.77
CA ARG A 152 0.87 -0.91 26.92
C ARG A 152 -0.07 0.22 26.52
N ASP A 153 -0.89 -0.02 25.50
CA ASP A 153 -1.91 0.93 25.04
C ASP A 153 -3.21 0.66 25.83
N PRO A 154 -3.81 1.70 26.47
CA PRO A 154 -5.06 1.53 27.24
C PRO A 154 -6.22 1.02 26.37
N VAL A 155 -6.31 1.47 25.12
CA VAL A 155 -7.36 1.09 24.19
C VAL A 155 -7.20 -0.37 23.78
N PHE A 156 -5.96 -0.80 23.51
CA PHE A 156 -5.63 -2.20 23.25
C PHE A 156 -5.94 -3.10 24.45
N THR A 157 -5.58 -2.66 25.65
CA THR A 157 -5.83 -3.42 26.88
C THR A 157 -7.32 -3.62 27.12
N ALA A 158 -8.13 -2.59 26.97
CA ALA A 158 -9.59 -2.66 27.06
C ALA A 158 -10.18 -3.58 25.97
N TYR A 159 -9.67 -3.49 24.75
CA TYR A 159 -10.08 -4.33 23.62
C TYR A 159 -9.80 -5.82 23.87
N MET A 160 -8.63 -6.16 24.43
CA MET A 160 -8.26 -7.54 24.77
C MET A 160 -9.10 -8.09 25.92
N ALA A 161 -9.52 -7.24 26.87
CA ALA A 161 -10.37 -7.63 28.00
C ALA A 161 -11.84 -7.85 27.60
N SER A 162 -12.30 -7.29 26.48
CA SER A 162 -13.69 -7.45 26.01
C SER A 162 -13.98 -8.89 25.60
N GLU A 163 -15.14 -9.42 25.95
CA GLU A 163 -15.55 -10.77 25.55
C GLU A 163 -15.90 -10.88 24.06
N GLN A 164 -16.46 -9.84 23.46
CA GLN A 164 -16.84 -9.79 22.05
C GLN A 164 -16.45 -8.45 21.44
N PRO A 165 -15.21 -8.31 20.95
CA PRO A 165 -14.81 -7.12 20.21
C PRO A 165 -15.50 -7.14 18.83
N MET A 166 -16.42 -6.22 18.58
CA MET A 166 -17.13 -6.13 17.30
C MET A 166 -16.32 -5.42 16.24
N GLU A 167 -15.51 -4.43 16.61
CA GLU A 167 -14.78 -3.58 15.67
C GLU A 167 -13.27 -3.65 15.92
N PRO A 168 -12.45 -3.52 14.87
CA PRO A 168 -11.00 -3.41 15.02
C PRO A 168 -10.65 -2.17 15.85
N VAL A 169 -9.60 -2.27 16.66
CA VAL A 169 -9.05 -1.13 17.40
C VAL A 169 -7.84 -0.57 16.67
N VAL A 170 -7.69 0.75 16.67
CA VAL A 170 -6.51 1.43 16.11
C VAL A 170 -5.61 1.89 17.23
N ILE A 171 -4.34 1.48 17.19
CA ILE A 171 -3.31 1.80 18.17
C ILE A 171 -2.11 2.46 17.50
N GLU A 172 -1.23 3.06 18.30
CA GLU A 172 0.07 3.52 17.79
C GLU A 172 1.03 2.36 17.65
N GLY A 173 1.51 2.15 16.42
CA GLY A 173 2.55 1.17 16.13
C GLY A 173 3.93 1.64 16.60
N ARG A 174 4.81 0.68 16.93
CA ARG A 174 6.20 0.92 17.35
C ARG A 174 7.21 0.76 16.21
N GLY A 175 6.77 0.85 14.97
CA GLY A 175 7.64 0.71 13.80
C GLY A 175 8.77 1.75 13.78
N HIS A 176 9.92 1.38 13.23
CA HIS A 176 11.19 2.13 13.24
C HIS A 176 11.21 3.48 12.48
N ARG A 177 10.08 4.05 12.12
CA ARG A 177 10.03 5.41 11.56
C ARG A 177 9.92 6.42 12.68
N ILE A 178 11.06 6.96 13.09
CA ILE A 178 11.24 7.93 14.19
C ILE A 178 10.44 9.23 13.97
N ASP A 179 10.09 9.57 12.75
CA ASP A 179 9.50 10.87 12.42
C ASP A 179 7.96 10.92 12.31
N ARG A 180 7.27 9.79 12.30
CA ARG A 180 5.79 9.78 12.20
C ARG A 180 5.20 8.58 12.94
N PRO A 181 4.20 8.80 13.82
CA PRO A 181 3.49 7.71 14.47
C PRO A 181 2.75 6.87 13.40
N VAL A 182 2.99 5.56 13.41
CA VAL A 182 2.30 4.61 12.55
C VAL A 182 1.01 4.19 13.23
N ARG A 183 -0.10 4.19 12.50
CA ARG A 183 -1.42 3.79 13.01
C ARG A 183 -1.71 2.36 12.59
N ILE A 184 -1.86 1.46 13.57
CA ILE A 184 -2.07 0.03 13.35
C ILE A 184 -3.48 -0.35 13.79
N SER A 185 -4.27 -0.83 12.84
CA SER A 185 -5.54 -1.48 13.13
C SER A 185 -5.29 -2.91 13.60
N VAL A 186 -5.85 -3.29 14.75
CA VAL A 186 -5.75 -4.62 15.33
C VAL A 186 -7.13 -5.24 15.42
N GLN A 187 -7.27 -6.43 14.83
CA GLN A 187 -8.50 -7.22 14.89
C GLN A 187 -8.23 -8.58 15.54
N ARG A 188 -9.05 -8.96 16.51
CA ARG A 188 -8.95 -10.21 17.23
C ARG A 188 -9.97 -11.23 16.75
N HIS A 189 -9.52 -12.44 16.46
CA HIS A 189 -10.35 -13.59 16.16
C HIS A 189 -10.06 -14.72 17.15
N ARG A 190 -11.07 -15.38 17.67
CA ARG A 190 -10.92 -16.56 18.51
C ARG A 190 -10.97 -17.81 17.64
N TYR A 191 -10.14 -18.80 17.94
CA TYR A 191 -10.12 -20.09 17.25
C TYR A 191 -9.71 -21.21 18.19
N GLY A 192 -10.04 -22.44 17.83
CA GLY A 192 -9.72 -23.63 18.65
C GLY A 192 -10.19 -23.51 20.10
N GLU A 193 -9.43 -24.12 21.01
CA GLU A 193 -9.73 -24.13 22.44
C GLU A 193 -9.19 -22.87 23.15
N GLY A 194 -9.84 -21.73 22.93
CA GLY A 194 -9.50 -20.46 23.61
C GLY A 194 -8.32 -19.70 23.01
N LYS A 195 -7.68 -20.19 21.95
CA LYS A 195 -6.62 -19.51 21.22
C LYS A 195 -7.15 -18.27 20.49
N GLN A 196 -6.26 -17.31 20.26
CA GLN A 196 -6.61 -16.05 19.62
C GLN A 196 -5.64 -15.73 18.49
N LEU A 197 -6.19 -15.18 17.40
CA LEU A 197 -5.46 -14.67 16.27
C LEU A 197 -5.63 -13.16 16.23
N LEU A 198 -4.53 -12.41 16.26
CA LEU A 198 -4.55 -10.97 15.99
C LEU A 198 -4.10 -10.73 14.57
N LEU A 199 -4.93 -10.01 13.82
CA LEU A 199 -4.60 -9.47 12.52
C LEU A 199 -4.27 -7.99 12.70
N THR A 200 -3.11 -7.56 12.19
CA THR A 200 -2.69 -6.17 12.25
C THR A 200 -2.49 -5.61 10.85
N ARG A 201 -2.89 -4.37 10.67
CA ARG A 201 -2.79 -3.67 9.39
C ARG A 201 -2.37 -2.22 9.61
N ASP A 202 -1.40 -1.77 8.83
CA ASP A 202 -1.04 -0.34 8.77
C ASP A 202 -2.18 0.43 8.08
N VAL A 203 -2.82 1.31 8.84
CA VAL A 203 -3.91 2.17 8.38
C VAL A 203 -3.52 3.65 8.39
N THR A 204 -2.23 3.95 8.54
CA THR A 204 -1.72 5.32 8.66
C THR A 204 -2.20 6.21 7.53
N MET A 205 -2.06 5.76 6.28
CA MET A 205 -2.50 6.53 5.12
C MET A 205 -4.02 6.69 5.05
N LEU A 206 -4.76 5.66 5.46
CA LEU A 206 -6.23 5.70 5.50
C LEU A 206 -6.73 6.69 6.57
N GLU A 207 -6.21 6.58 7.79
CA GLU A 207 -6.51 7.50 8.90
C GLU A 207 -6.16 8.96 8.55
N GLN A 208 -5.01 9.18 7.92
CA GLN A 208 -4.60 10.51 7.46
C GLN A 208 -5.55 11.06 6.39
N ALA A 209 -5.95 10.24 5.42
CA ALA A 209 -6.90 10.63 4.39
C ALA A 209 -8.27 10.98 4.98
N GLU A 210 -8.76 10.19 5.94
CA GLU A 210 -10.03 10.45 6.63
C GLU A 210 -9.95 11.70 7.53
N ALA A 211 -8.84 11.91 8.23
CA ALA A 211 -8.62 13.13 9.00
C ALA A 211 -8.60 14.36 8.09
N MET A 212 -7.83 14.32 6.99
CA MET A 212 -7.82 15.40 6.00
C MET A 212 -9.21 15.69 5.42
N ARG A 213 -10.01 14.65 5.17
CA ARG A 213 -11.40 14.81 4.68
C ARG A 213 -12.30 15.47 5.74
N ARG A 214 -12.20 15.05 7.00
CA ARG A 214 -12.98 15.68 8.10
C ARG A 214 -12.60 17.15 8.29
N ASP A 215 -11.30 17.45 8.31
CA ASP A 215 -10.79 18.81 8.43
C ASP A 215 -11.21 19.68 7.25
N PHE A 216 -11.22 19.13 6.03
CA PHE A 216 -11.72 19.80 4.85
C PHE A 216 -13.18 20.21 4.99
N VAL A 217 -14.08 19.30 5.37
CA VAL A 217 -15.53 19.59 5.56
C VAL A 217 -15.74 20.62 6.66
N ALA A 218 -15.01 20.52 7.76
CA ALA A 218 -15.10 21.48 8.87
C ALA A 218 -14.65 22.88 8.42
N ASN A 219 -13.52 22.97 7.71
CA ASN A 219 -12.99 24.25 7.23
C ASN A 219 -13.91 24.88 6.17
N VAL A 220 -14.45 24.10 5.22
CA VAL A 220 -15.45 24.59 4.25
C VAL A 220 -16.66 25.19 4.98
N SER A 221 -17.19 24.48 5.99
CA SER A 221 -18.32 24.95 6.77
C SER A 221 -18.03 26.27 7.49
N HIS A 222 -16.83 26.41 8.05
CA HIS A 222 -16.41 27.65 8.71
C HIS A 222 -16.21 28.81 7.73
N GLU A 223 -15.57 28.57 6.58
CA GLU A 223 -15.28 29.60 5.56
C GLU A 223 -16.57 30.08 4.86
N ILE A 224 -17.60 29.24 4.78
CA ILE A 224 -18.94 29.63 4.27
C ILE A 224 -19.76 30.36 5.33
N ARG A 225 -19.74 29.88 6.59
CA ARG A 225 -20.57 30.45 7.67
C ARG A 225 -20.20 31.90 7.96
N THR A 226 -18.90 32.24 7.99
CA THR A 226 -18.43 33.58 8.33
C THR A 226 -18.98 34.68 7.41
N PRO A 227 -18.81 34.62 6.06
CA PRO A 227 -19.37 35.63 5.18
C PRO A 227 -20.90 35.64 5.17
N LEU A 228 -21.55 34.47 5.34
CA LEU A 228 -23.01 34.38 5.43
C LEU A 228 -23.55 35.12 6.65
N THR A 229 -22.91 34.97 7.82
CA THR A 229 -23.29 35.71 9.04
C THR A 229 -23.11 37.21 8.85
N VAL A 230 -22.04 37.65 8.19
CA VAL A 230 -21.79 39.06 7.88
C VAL A 230 -22.86 39.60 6.93
N LEU A 231 -23.21 38.87 5.88
CA LEU A 231 -24.28 39.23 4.95
C LEU A 231 -25.62 39.36 5.66
N SER A 232 -25.97 38.40 6.51
CA SER A 232 -27.22 38.41 7.29
C SER A 232 -27.27 39.63 8.22
N GLY A 233 -26.16 39.96 8.91
CA GLY A 233 -26.08 41.12 9.77
C GLY A 233 -26.22 42.46 9.01
N PHE A 234 -25.66 42.57 7.80
CA PHE A 234 -25.85 43.77 6.96
C PHE A 234 -27.30 43.88 6.48
N VAL A 235 -27.94 42.76 6.08
CA VAL A 235 -29.36 42.75 5.69
C VAL A 235 -30.21 43.21 6.86
N GLU A 236 -30.02 42.67 8.07
CA GLU A 236 -30.74 43.04 9.28
C GLU A 236 -30.55 44.52 9.60
N THR A 237 -29.31 45.03 9.50
CA THR A 237 -28.98 46.43 9.72
C THR A 237 -29.72 47.34 8.74
N ILE A 238 -29.75 47.00 7.45
CA ILE A 238 -30.45 47.78 6.41
C ILE A 238 -31.97 47.76 6.63
N GLN A 239 -32.51 46.66 7.15
CA GLN A 239 -33.97 46.50 7.39
C GLN A 239 -34.44 47.18 8.68
N THR A 240 -33.58 47.27 9.69
CA THR A 240 -33.99 47.72 11.02
C THR A 240 -33.60 49.18 11.37
N LEU A 241 -32.60 49.73 10.69
CA LEU A 241 -32.08 51.06 10.93
C LEU A 241 -32.47 52.03 9.79
N ASP A 242 -32.83 53.23 10.13
CA ASP A 242 -33.02 54.32 9.15
C ASP A 242 -31.64 54.89 8.77
N LEU A 243 -31.09 54.35 7.67
CA LEU A 243 -29.73 54.64 7.21
C LEU A 243 -29.71 55.79 6.19
N SER A 244 -28.63 56.60 6.22
CA SER A 244 -28.36 57.54 5.14
C SER A 244 -28.17 56.79 3.78
N ALA A 245 -28.45 57.45 2.66
CA ALA A 245 -28.23 56.87 1.33
C ALA A 245 -26.74 56.49 1.12
N GLU A 246 -25.82 57.19 1.73
CA GLU A 246 -24.39 56.93 1.68
C GLU A 246 -24.02 55.64 2.48
N ASP A 247 -24.56 55.47 3.70
CA ASP A 247 -24.35 54.28 4.53
C ASP A 247 -24.99 53.06 3.84
N GLN A 248 -26.19 53.17 3.33
CA GLN A 248 -26.86 52.12 2.59
C GLN A 248 -26.00 51.63 1.40
N LYS A 249 -25.47 52.55 0.58
CA LYS A 249 -24.58 52.23 -0.52
C LYS A 249 -23.29 51.56 -0.04
N ARG A 250 -22.73 51.98 1.11
CA ARG A 250 -21.56 51.37 1.71
C ARG A 250 -21.85 49.91 2.16
N TYR A 251 -22.95 49.65 2.83
CA TYR A 251 -23.31 48.29 3.24
C TYR A 251 -23.57 47.39 2.04
N LEU A 252 -24.26 47.84 1.01
CA LEU A 252 -24.47 47.13 -0.22
C LEU A 252 -23.14 46.78 -0.95
N SER A 253 -22.16 47.69 -0.93
CA SER A 253 -20.84 47.41 -1.48
C SER A 253 -20.09 46.35 -0.68
N LEU A 254 -20.17 46.40 0.68
CA LEU A 254 -19.59 45.37 1.54
C LEU A 254 -20.25 44.00 1.31
N MET A 255 -21.58 43.96 1.13
CA MET A 255 -22.31 42.74 0.81
C MET A 255 -21.88 42.15 -0.54
N ALA A 256 -21.74 43.01 -1.57
CA ALA A 256 -21.26 42.56 -2.87
C ALA A 256 -19.86 41.95 -2.78
N THR A 257 -18.96 42.55 -2.00
CA THR A 257 -17.61 42.02 -1.73
C THR A 257 -17.66 40.64 -1.08
N GLN A 258 -18.54 40.43 -0.08
CA GLN A 258 -18.69 39.12 0.57
C GLN A 258 -19.29 38.06 -0.37
N ALA A 259 -20.27 38.45 -1.21
CA ALA A 259 -20.88 37.57 -2.20
C ALA A 259 -19.84 37.11 -3.25
N HIS A 260 -19.04 38.01 -3.79
CA HIS A 260 -17.93 37.66 -4.70
C HIS A 260 -16.89 36.74 -4.06
N ARG A 261 -16.57 37.00 -2.79
CA ARG A 261 -15.67 36.11 -2.05
C ARG A 261 -16.24 34.70 -1.89
N MET A 262 -17.52 34.56 -1.58
CA MET A 262 -18.19 33.27 -1.50
C MET A 262 -18.22 32.54 -2.86
N GLN A 263 -18.47 33.28 -3.94
CA GLN A 263 -18.45 32.74 -5.29
C GLN A 263 -17.05 32.17 -5.62
N GLY A 264 -15.98 32.93 -5.37
CA GLY A 264 -14.61 32.43 -5.56
C GLY A 264 -14.29 31.20 -4.73
N LEU A 265 -14.76 31.14 -3.47
CA LEU A 265 -14.61 29.95 -2.63
C LEU A 265 -15.30 28.72 -3.25
N VAL A 266 -16.51 28.88 -3.74
CA VAL A 266 -17.26 27.77 -4.40
C VAL A 266 -16.56 27.32 -5.66
N GLU A 267 -16.05 28.25 -6.48
CA GLU A 267 -15.30 27.93 -7.72
C GLU A 267 -14.01 27.16 -7.42
N ASP A 268 -13.26 27.59 -6.40
CA ASP A 268 -12.07 26.88 -5.92
C ASP A 268 -12.39 25.46 -5.43
N LEU A 269 -13.49 25.29 -4.67
CA LEU A 269 -13.95 23.99 -4.19
C LEU A 269 -14.36 23.06 -5.34
N LEU A 270 -15.10 23.57 -6.32
CA LEU A 270 -15.49 22.80 -7.50
C LEU A 270 -14.27 22.41 -8.35
N THR A 271 -13.30 23.32 -8.48
CA THR A 271 -12.03 23.05 -9.19
C THR A 271 -11.26 21.94 -8.47
N LEU A 272 -11.09 22.04 -7.15
CA LEU A 272 -10.40 21.02 -6.37
C LEU A 272 -11.10 19.66 -6.44
N SER A 273 -12.44 19.64 -6.31
CA SER A 273 -13.25 18.43 -6.43
C SER A 273 -13.08 17.75 -7.80
N ARG A 274 -13.03 18.53 -8.88
CA ARG A 274 -12.78 18.01 -10.24
C ARG A 274 -11.36 17.45 -10.37
N LEU A 275 -10.36 18.14 -9.83
CA LEU A 275 -8.98 17.69 -9.85
C LEU A 275 -8.78 16.35 -9.12
N GLU A 276 -9.53 16.09 -8.04
CA GLU A 276 -9.45 14.85 -7.28
C GLU A 276 -10.21 13.69 -7.91
N GLY A 277 -11.34 13.98 -8.57
CA GLY A 277 -12.22 12.96 -9.14
C GLY A 277 -11.95 12.59 -10.60
N SER A 278 -11.12 13.34 -11.31
CA SER A 278 -10.89 13.15 -12.75
C SER A 278 -9.63 12.32 -13.01
N PRO A 279 -9.57 11.56 -14.11
CA PRO A 279 -8.35 10.86 -14.52
C PRO A 279 -7.24 11.87 -14.84
N THR A 280 -5.98 11.43 -14.82
CA THR A 280 -4.83 12.28 -15.18
C THR A 280 -4.95 12.80 -16.60
N PRO A 281 -4.66 14.11 -16.87
CA PRO A 281 -4.77 14.69 -18.21
C PRO A 281 -3.87 13.97 -19.22
N GLY A 282 -4.43 13.65 -20.38
CA GLY A 282 -3.68 13.13 -21.52
C GLY A 282 -2.75 14.17 -22.13
N LEU A 283 -2.03 13.80 -23.20
CA LEU A 283 -1.15 14.68 -23.95
C LEU A 283 -1.83 15.28 -25.19
N GLN A 284 -3.13 15.04 -25.40
CA GLN A 284 -3.86 15.39 -26.61
C GLN A 284 -4.24 16.88 -26.68
N HIS A 285 -4.47 17.49 -25.53
CA HIS A 285 -4.80 18.92 -25.48
C HIS A 285 -3.52 19.73 -25.32
N THR A 286 -3.39 20.76 -26.13
CA THR A 286 -2.20 21.61 -26.18
C THR A 286 -2.55 23.06 -25.91
N LEU A 287 -1.67 23.77 -25.20
CA LEU A 287 -1.80 25.18 -24.89
C LEU A 287 -0.49 25.90 -25.22
N SER A 288 -0.54 26.90 -26.06
CA SER A 288 0.62 27.77 -26.32
C SER A 288 1.02 28.50 -25.03
N LEU A 289 2.31 28.41 -24.68
CA LEU A 289 2.89 29.13 -23.54
C LEU A 289 2.69 30.64 -23.66
N GLY A 290 2.87 31.20 -24.86
CA GLY A 290 2.66 32.63 -25.13
C GLY A 290 1.22 33.09 -24.83
N ARG A 291 0.21 32.28 -25.23
CA ARG A 291 -1.20 32.59 -24.93
C ARG A 291 -1.49 32.48 -23.42
N LEU A 292 -0.94 31.48 -22.74
CA LEU A 292 -1.10 31.35 -21.33
C LEU A 292 -0.53 32.55 -20.56
N MET A 293 0.70 32.93 -20.89
CA MET A 293 1.37 34.10 -20.29
C MET A 293 0.63 35.40 -20.56
N GLN A 294 0.19 35.63 -21.80
CA GLN A 294 -0.56 36.84 -22.19
C GLN A 294 -1.90 36.95 -21.43
N SER A 295 -2.63 35.84 -21.30
CA SER A 295 -3.90 35.83 -20.56
C SER A 295 -3.68 36.18 -19.09
N CYS A 296 -2.67 35.56 -18.43
CA CYS A 296 -2.35 35.86 -17.07
C CYS A 296 -1.82 37.29 -16.84
N GLU A 297 -1.09 37.84 -17.79
CA GLU A 297 -0.62 39.22 -17.76
C GLU A 297 -1.79 40.24 -17.76
N GLN A 298 -2.77 40.01 -18.62
CA GLN A 298 -3.97 40.87 -18.68
C GLN A 298 -4.75 40.80 -17.34
N GLU A 299 -4.94 39.61 -16.82
CA GLU A 299 -5.63 39.38 -15.55
C GLU A 299 -4.89 40.04 -14.39
N ALA A 300 -3.56 39.88 -14.31
CA ALA A 300 -2.72 40.48 -13.29
C ALA A 300 -2.78 42.01 -13.29
N LYS A 301 -2.65 42.61 -14.49
CA LYS A 301 -2.73 44.07 -14.63
C LYS A 301 -4.11 44.62 -14.26
N GLY A 302 -5.18 43.92 -14.65
CA GLY A 302 -6.54 44.26 -14.25
C GLY A 302 -6.76 44.22 -12.75
N LEU A 303 -6.27 43.15 -12.08
CA LEU A 303 -6.36 42.99 -10.65
C LEU A 303 -5.54 44.07 -9.91
N SER A 304 -4.30 44.31 -10.33
CA SER A 304 -3.44 45.34 -9.77
C SER A 304 -4.06 46.74 -9.86
N ALA A 305 -4.60 47.10 -11.03
CA ALA A 305 -5.27 48.38 -11.21
C ALA A 305 -6.50 48.54 -10.29
N SER A 306 -7.30 47.47 -10.13
CA SER A 306 -8.46 47.50 -9.25
C SER A 306 -8.08 47.63 -7.75
N MET A 307 -6.93 47.08 -7.33
CA MET A 307 -6.44 47.13 -5.96
C MET A 307 -5.72 48.45 -5.62
N ALA A 308 -5.17 49.15 -6.61
CA ALA A 308 -4.37 50.36 -6.41
C ALA A 308 -5.18 51.53 -5.85
N GLN A 309 -6.52 51.59 -6.10
CA GLN A 309 -7.43 52.63 -5.54
C GLN A 309 -6.90 54.08 -5.63
N GLY A 310 -6.16 54.37 -6.73
CA GLY A 310 -5.56 55.70 -6.94
C GLY A 310 -4.09 55.84 -6.51
N ALA A 311 -3.52 54.82 -5.89
CA ALA A 311 -2.07 54.73 -5.66
C ALA A 311 -1.36 54.18 -6.91
N GLU A 312 -0.04 54.20 -6.92
CA GLU A 312 0.74 53.62 -8.02
C GLU A 312 0.61 52.10 -8.05
N PRO A 313 0.13 51.49 -9.15
CA PRO A 313 -0.02 50.05 -9.25
C PRO A 313 1.35 49.33 -9.22
N GLN A 314 1.37 48.03 -8.94
CA GLN A 314 2.59 47.23 -9.00
C GLN A 314 3.17 47.21 -10.41
N VAL A 315 4.50 47.10 -10.52
CA VAL A 315 5.20 46.86 -11.78
C VAL A 315 5.14 45.37 -12.09
N ILE A 316 4.43 45.02 -13.15
CA ILE A 316 4.23 43.61 -13.53
C ILE A 316 4.90 43.35 -14.87
N GLU A 317 5.88 42.46 -14.87
CA GLU A 317 6.70 42.10 -16.03
C GLU A 317 6.56 40.61 -16.38
N PHE A 318 6.27 40.32 -17.66
CA PHE A 318 6.23 38.96 -18.19
C PHE A 318 7.36 38.77 -19.18
N HIS A 319 8.16 37.74 -19.00
CA HIS A 319 9.31 37.42 -19.82
C HIS A 319 9.29 35.97 -20.27
N ILE A 320 9.40 35.71 -21.55
CA ILE A 320 9.56 34.38 -22.13
C ILE A 320 10.92 34.29 -22.76
N SER A 321 11.76 33.34 -22.30
CA SER A 321 13.08 33.11 -22.89
C SER A 321 12.96 32.74 -24.38
N PRO A 322 13.86 33.19 -25.23
CA PRO A 322 13.87 32.82 -26.67
C PRO A 322 13.88 31.30 -26.90
N THR A 323 14.40 30.54 -25.98
CA THR A 323 14.47 29.08 -26.04
C THR A 323 13.08 28.39 -25.95
N VAL A 324 12.08 29.06 -25.36
CA VAL A 324 10.74 28.50 -25.10
C VAL A 324 9.60 29.36 -25.65
N THR A 325 9.91 30.33 -26.51
CA THR A 325 8.90 31.26 -27.08
C THR A 325 7.79 30.51 -27.82
N GLU A 326 8.16 29.49 -28.60
CA GLU A 326 7.24 28.62 -29.34
C GLU A 326 6.80 27.39 -28.56
N ALA A 327 7.00 27.38 -27.23
CA ALA A 327 6.66 26.21 -26.41
C ALA A 327 5.15 26.02 -26.35
N VAL A 328 4.76 24.75 -26.41
CA VAL A 328 3.38 24.28 -26.27
C VAL A 328 3.33 23.29 -25.12
N LEU A 329 2.50 23.59 -24.12
CA LEU A 329 2.21 22.73 -22.99
C LEU A 329 1.15 21.69 -23.34
N MET A 330 1.35 20.44 -22.93
CA MET A 330 0.42 19.33 -23.12
C MET A 330 -0.31 19.03 -21.81
N GLY A 331 -1.65 19.17 -21.82
CA GLY A 331 -2.48 18.95 -20.63
C GLY A 331 -3.83 19.65 -20.72
N GLU A 332 -4.57 19.64 -19.63
CA GLU A 332 -5.89 20.27 -19.55
C GLU A 332 -5.72 21.80 -19.44
N VAL A 333 -6.18 22.50 -20.46
CA VAL A 333 -6.00 23.96 -20.61
C VAL A 333 -6.50 24.75 -19.40
N ARG A 334 -7.70 24.41 -18.90
CA ARG A 334 -8.30 25.11 -17.75
C ARG A 334 -7.51 24.90 -16.47
N GLU A 335 -6.95 23.70 -16.28
CA GLU A 335 -6.12 23.40 -15.11
C GLU A 335 -4.82 24.21 -15.15
N LEU A 336 -4.14 24.24 -16.30
CA LEU A 336 -2.89 24.98 -16.48
C LEU A 336 -3.10 26.50 -16.29
N GLN A 337 -4.18 27.05 -16.85
CA GLN A 337 -4.56 28.44 -16.62
C GLN A 337 -4.83 28.73 -15.16
N SER A 338 -5.64 27.89 -14.49
CA SER A 338 -5.94 28.03 -13.08
C SER A 338 -4.69 27.99 -12.21
N ALA A 339 -3.70 27.14 -12.52
CA ALA A 339 -2.47 27.06 -11.75
C ALA A 339 -1.66 28.37 -11.83
N LEU A 340 -1.42 28.89 -13.04
CA LEU A 340 -0.64 30.12 -13.19
C LEU A 340 -1.40 31.34 -12.65
N SER A 341 -2.70 31.45 -12.93
CA SER A 341 -3.58 32.54 -12.44
C SER A 341 -3.60 32.60 -10.91
N ASN A 342 -3.65 31.45 -10.21
CA ASN A 342 -3.55 31.39 -8.75
C ASN A 342 -2.22 31.92 -8.23
N LEU A 343 -1.09 31.61 -8.87
CA LEU A 343 0.21 32.12 -8.45
C LEU A 343 0.31 33.63 -8.69
N VAL A 344 -0.10 34.08 -9.86
CA VAL A 344 -0.03 35.50 -10.26
C VAL A 344 -0.97 36.35 -9.40
N SER A 345 -2.20 35.89 -9.17
CA SER A 345 -3.14 36.63 -8.29
C SER A 345 -2.64 36.69 -6.85
N ASN A 346 -1.98 35.64 -6.35
CA ASN A 346 -1.33 35.69 -5.04
C ASN A 346 -0.20 36.73 -5.02
N ALA A 347 0.67 36.74 -6.04
CA ALA A 347 1.73 37.75 -6.13
C ALA A 347 1.17 39.18 -6.09
N VAL A 348 0.10 39.47 -6.86
CA VAL A 348 -0.57 40.79 -6.83
C VAL A 348 -1.15 41.13 -5.47
N ARG A 349 -1.79 40.17 -4.80
CA ARG A 349 -2.42 40.39 -3.47
C ARG A 349 -1.44 40.64 -2.33
N TYR A 350 -0.27 39.98 -2.38
CA TYR A 350 0.72 40.04 -1.30
C TYR A 350 1.88 41.01 -1.55
N THR A 351 1.94 41.62 -2.73
CA THR A 351 2.90 42.70 -3.06
C THR A 351 2.26 44.06 -2.79
N PRO A 352 2.90 44.94 -2.03
CA PRO A 352 2.38 46.29 -1.81
C PRO A 352 2.36 47.10 -3.10
N THR A 353 1.60 48.19 -3.12
CA THR A 353 1.60 49.17 -4.23
C THR A 353 3.01 49.69 -4.50
N GLY A 354 3.39 49.85 -5.77
CA GLY A 354 4.74 50.23 -6.20
C GLY A 354 5.76 49.06 -6.14
N GLY A 355 5.38 47.88 -5.62
CA GLY A 355 6.24 46.68 -5.64
C GLY A 355 6.35 46.08 -7.05
N ARG A 356 7.22 45.06 -7.17
CA ARG A 356 7.50 44.42 -8.47
C ARG A 356 7.05 42.95 -8.46
N ILE A 357 6.47 42.52 -9.57
CA ILE A 357 6.09 41.12 -9.82
C ILE A 357 6.69 40.74 -11.17
N SER A 358 7.48 39.69 -11.22
CA SER A 358 8.06 39.14 -12.46
C SER A 358 7.58 37.72 -12.69
N VAL A 359 7.09 37.45 -13.87
CA VAL A 359 6.72 36.10 -14.34
C VAL A 359 7.63 35.75 -15.51
N SER A 360 8.41 34.69 -15.34
CA SER A 360 9.35 34.26 -16.38
C SER A 360 9.14 32.81 -16.75
N ALA A 361 9.41 32.49 -18.04
CA ALA A 361 9.41 31.10 -18.52
C ALA A 361 10.75 30.81 -19.20
N ASP A 362 11.36 29.67 -18.84
CA ASP A 362 12.66 29.25 -19.35
C ASP A 362 12.78 27.73 -19.41
N GLN A 363 13.79 27.23 -20.11
CA GLN A 363 14.14 25.80 -20.15
C GLN A 363 15.15 25.47 -19.06
N GLY A 364 14.83 24.47 -18.23
CA GLY A 364 15.75 23.93 -17.24
C GLY A 364 16.88 23.11 -17.86
N VAL A 365 17.95 22.91 -17.10
CA VAL A 365 19.15 22.14 -17.50
C VAL A 365 18.81 20.69 -17.85
N ASP A 366 17.78 20.13 -17.22
CA ASP A 366 17.27 18.77 -17.42
C ASP A 366 16.25 18.65 -18.56
N GLY A 367 16.03 19.74 -19.33
CA GLY A 367 15.04 19.81 -20.40
C GLY A 367 13.60 20.06 -19.89
N SER A 368 13.39 20.33 -18.61
CA SER A 368 12.09 20.73 -18.07
C SER A 368 11.71 22.14 -18.55
N LEU A 369 10.40 22.45 -18.57
CA LEU A 369 9.93 23.83 -18.71
C LEU A 369 9.68 24.41 -17.32
N LEU A 370 10.27 25.56 -17.06
CA LEU A 370 10.17 26.30 -15.79
C LEU A 370 9.31 27.55 -16.00
N ILE A 371 8.26 27.71 -15.18
CA ILE A 371 7.53 28.97 -15.12
C ILE A 371 7.69 29.51 -13.68
N GLU A 372 8.33 30.64 -13.53
CA GLU A 372 8.64 31.26 -12.25
C GLU A 372 7.81 32.53 -12.05
N VAL A 373 7.14 32.63 -10.90
CA VAL A 373 6.44 33.83 -10.43
C VAL A 373 7.18 34.34 -9.20
N ARG A 374 7.77 35.51 -9.32
CA ARG A 374 8.53 36.17 -8.26
C ARG A 374 7.88 37.48 -7.89
N ASP A 375 7.73 37.74 -6.60
CA ASP A 375 7.22 38.97 -6.01
C ASP A 375 8.22 39.62 -5.05
N THR A 376 8.06 40.91 -4.80
CA THR A 376 8.78 41.67 -3.80
C THR A 376 7.90 42.01 -2.60
N GLY A 377 6.99 41.08 -2.26
CA GLY A 377 6.07 41.24 -1.14
C GLY A 377 6.71 41.04 0.24
N ALA A 378 5.88 40.82 1.25
CA ALA A 378 6.32 40.66 2.64
C ALA A 378 7.17 39.38 2.86
N GLY A 379 7.21 38.46 1.93
CA GLY A 379 7.87 37.14 2.11
C GLY A 379 7.17 36.28 3.12
N ILE A 380 7.68 35.05 3.28
CA ILE A 380 7.08 33.97 4.10
C ILE A 380 8.16 33.36 4.98
N ALA A 381 7.88 33.22 6.27
CA ALA A 381 8.81 32.57 7.20
C ALA A 381 8.97 31.07 6.88
N ALA A 382 10.18 30.53 7.07
CA ALA A 382 10.56 29.17 6.69
C ALA A 382 9.66 28.08 7.31
N GLU A 383 9.15 28.30 8.51
CA GLU A 383 8.25 27.38 9.23
C GLU A 383 6.90 27.15 8.51
N HIS A 384 6.46 28.14 7.71
CA HIS A 384 5.21 28.07 6.95
C HIS A 384 5.35 27.41 5.57
N LEU A 385 6.55 27.40 4.97
CA LEU A 385 6.79 26.93 3.61
C LEU A 385 6.28 25.49 3.34
N PRO A 386 6.51 24.50 4.22
CA PRO A 386 6.04 23.13 4.00
C PRO A 386 4.51 23.01 4.00
N ARG A 387 3.83 23.94 4.65
CA ARG A 387 2.38 23.92 4.89
C ARG A 387 1.57 24.76 3.91
N LEU A 388 2.20 25.61 3.11
CA LEU A 388 1.51 26.54 2.21
C LEU A 388 0.58 25.88 1.20
N THR A 389 0.86 24.63 0.85
CA THR A 389 0.05 23.82 -0.07
C THR A 389 -1.02 22.96 0.61
N GLU A 390 -1.13 23.07 1.96
CA GLU A 390 -2.26 22.46 2.68
C GLU A 390 -3.54 23.26 2.40
N ARG A 391 -4.67 22.58 2.33
CA ARG A 391 -5.99 23.21 2.08
C ARG A 391 -6.36 24.14 3.24
N PHE A 392 -6.84 25.34 2.93
CA PHE A 392 -7.21 26.38 3.89
C PHE A 392 -6.08 26.88 4.78
N TYR A 393 -4.82 26.49 4.49
CA TYR A 393 -3.70 27.00 5.23
C TYR A 393 -3.41 28.47 4.88
N ARG A 394 -3.17 29.29 5.90
CA ARG A 394 -2.89 30.73 5.77
C ARG A 394 -1.92 31.14 6.86
N VAL A 395 -0.88 31.89 6.50
CA VAL A 395 0.13 32.39 7.44
C VAL A 395 -0.48 33.37 8.45
N ASP A 396 -1.36 34.27 8.00
CA ASP A 396 -2.05 35.24 8.84
C ASP A 396 -3.55 35.26 8.48
N ARG A 397 -4.39 34.87 9.45
CA ARG A 397 -5.84 34.83 9.28
C ARG A 397 -6.48 36.22 9.30
N SER A 398 -5.83 37.23 9.88
CA SER A 398 -6.38 38.60 10.03
C SER A 398 -6.18 39.40 8.73
N ARG A 399 -4.95 39.53 8.25
CA ARG A 399 -4.61 40.26 7.02
C ARG A 399 -5.20 39.63 5.77
N SER A 400 -5.29 38.33 5.75
CA SER A 400 -5.79 37.61 4.60
C SER A 400 -7.32 37.62 4.48
N ARG A 401 -8.09 38.05 5.51
CA ARG A 401 -9.52 38.35 5.35
C ARG A 401 -9.74 39.61 4.51
N GLU A 402 -8.86 40.59 4.61
CA GLU A 402 -8.90 41.82 3.81
C GLU A 402 -8.47 41.57 2.38
N SER A 403 -7.49 40.71 2.15
CA SER A 403 -7.02 40.36 0.81
C SER A 403 -7.88 39.34 0.05
N GLY A 404 -8.90 38.74 0.68
CA GLY A 404 -9.91 37.88 0.02
C GLY A 404 -9.42 36.49 -0.41
N GLY A 405 -8.29 36.00 0.08
CA GLY A 405 -7.78 34.65 -0.24
C GLY A 405 -8.60 33.55 0.38
N THR A 406 -8.86 32.46 -0.35
CA THR A 406 -9.59 31.27 0.10
C THR A 406 -8.73 30.27 0.88
N GLY A 407 -7.39 30.33 0.69
CA GLY A 407 -6.45 29.32 1.20
C GLY A 407 -6.48 28.01 0.39
N LEU A 408 -7.16 28.01 -0.76
CA LEU A 408 -7.22 26.82 -1.64
C LEU A 408 -6.32 26.96 -2.88
N GLY A 409 -5.96 28.18 -3.28
CA GLY A 409 -5.23 28.42 -4.53
C GLY A 409 -3.92 27.65 -4.65
N LEU A 410 -3.04 27.63 -3.62
CA LEU A 410 -1.79 26.86 -3.68
C LEU A 410 -2.01 25.34 -3.61
N ALA A 411 -3.07 24.90 -2.96
CA ALA A 411 -3.47 23.47 -3.01
C ALA A 411 -3.91 23.08 -4.43
N ILE A 412 -4.68 23.95 -5.11
CA ILE A 412 -5.06 23.77 -6.52
C ILE A 412 -3.80 23.69 -7.39
N VAL A 413 -2.87 24.64 -7.25
CA VAL A 413 -1.60 24.64 -8.02
C VAL A 413 -0.84 23.33 -7.83
N LYS A 414 -0.67 22.87 -6.59
CA LYS A 414 0.00 21.60 -6.29
C LYS A 414 -0.69 20.40 -6.97
N HIS A 415 -2.01 20.31 -6.85
CA HIS A 415 -2.78 19.24 -7.48
C HIS A 415 -2.67 19.27 -9.02
N VAL A 416 -2.78 20.43 -9.64
CA VAL A 416 -2.59 20.58 -11.08
C VAL A 416 -1.21 20.10 -11.50
N MET A 417 -0.16 20.54 -10.81
CA MET A 417 1.21 20.13 -11.14
C MET A 417 1.39 18.61 -11.00
N GLN A 418 0.91 18.02 -9.91
CA GLN A 418 0.97 16.57 -9.71
C GLN A 418 0.25 15.79 -10.81
N ARG A 419 -0.94 16.24 -11.23
CA ARG A 419 -1.72 15.62 -12.33
C ARG A 419 -1.01 15.69 -13.67
N HIS A 420 -0.23 16.74 -13.89
CA HIS A 420 0.58 16.93 -15.10
C HIS A 420 1.99 16.33 -14.98
N GLY A 421 2.29 15.56 -13.92
CA GLY A 421 3.61 14.95 -13.70
C GLY A 421 4.71 15.96 -13.40
N GLY A 422 4.35 17.22 -13.11
CA GLY A 422 5.25 18.28 -12.72
C GLY A 422 5.34 18.47 -11.20
N SER A 423 6.04 19.51 -10.78
CA SER A 423 6.20 19.87 -9.36
C SER A 423 6.13 21.38 -9.15
N LEU A 424 5.76 21.78 -7.93
CA LEU A 424 5.78 23.15 -7.44
C LEU A 424 6.94 23.30 -6.46
N SER A 425 7.85 24.25 -6.73
CA SER A 425 8.91 24.65 -5.79
C SER A 425 8.60 26.03 -5.24
N ILE A 426 8.81 26.22 -3.94
CA ILE A 426 8.54 27.48 -3.24
C ILE A 426 9.79 27.88 -2.47
N SER A 427 10.25 29.10 -2.70
CA SER A 427 11.32 29.74 -1.92
C SER A 427 10.89 31.14 -1.54
N SER A 428 11.13 31.53 -0.29
CA SER A 428 10.76 32.84 0.21
C SER A 428 11.64 33.22 1.40
N GLU A 429 11.87 34.50 1.54
CA GLU A 429 12.56 35.08 2.68
C GLU A 429 11.75 36.26 3.20
N LEU A 430 11.57 36.32 4.52
CA LEU A 430 10.76 37.36 5.14
C LEU A 430 11.33 38.76 4.85
N GLY A 431 10.50 39.66 4.32
CA GLY A 431 10.89 41.01 3.92
C GLY A 431 11.52 41.14 2.52
N GLN A 432 11.80 40.02 1.83
CA GLN A 432 12.43 40.05 0.49
C GLN A 432 11.49 39.59 -0.64
N GLY A 433 10.33 39.00 -0.29
CA GLY A 433 9.38 38.47 -1.23
C GLY A 433 9.42 36.96 -1.38
N SER A 434 8.71 36.47 -2.39
CA SER A 434 8.56 35.03 -2.64
C SER A 434 8.80 34.66 -4.10
N CYS A 435 9.19 33.43 -4.33
CA CYS A 435 9.38 32.84 -5.64
C CYS A 435 8.67 31.49 -5.71
N PHE A 436 7.71 31.36 -6.59
CA PHE A 436 6.96 30.14 -6.87
C PHE A 436 7.34 29.64 -8.26
N LYS A 437 7.75 28.39 -8.37
CA LYS A 437 8.24 27.81 -9.63
C LYS A 437 7.44 26.57 -9.98
N LEU A 438 6.79 26.60 -11.15
CA LEU A 438 6.15 25.45 -11.78
C LEU A 438 7.18 24.74 -12.65
N ILE A 439 7.40 23.46 -12.43
CA ILE A 439 8.38 22.62 -13.14
C ILE A 439 7.63 21.56 -13.91
N PHE A 440 7.61 21.66 -15.23
CA PHE A 440 6.99 20.68 -16.13
C PHE A 440 8.06 19.76 -16.71
N PRO A 441 7.92 18.43 -16.65
CA PRO A 441 8.89 17.53 -17.26
C PRO A 441 8.90 17.66 -18.79
N ALA A 442 10.03 17.31 -19.42
CA ALA A 442 10.21 17.37 -20.87
C ALA A 442 9.11 16.60 -21.67
N THR A 443 8.44 15.63 -21.04
CA THR A 443 7.33 14.88 -21.64
C THR A 443 6.01 15.66 -21.74
N ARG A 444 5.90 16.83 -21.13
CA ARG A 444 4.68 17.65 -21.02
C ARG A 444 4.75 18.94 -21.83
N TRP A 445 5.80 19.16 -22.58
CA TRP A 445 5.92 20.30 -23.48
C TRP A 445 6.78 19.98 -24.68
N ASN A 446 6.61 20.72 -25.75
CA ASN A 446 7.48 20.66 -26.93
C ASN A 446 7.55 22.06 -27.55
N LEU A 447 8.51 22.27 -28.47
CA LEU A 447 8.52 23.44 -29.33
C LEU A 447 7.57 23.18 -30.50
N HIS A 448 6.75 24.17 -30.81
CA HIS A 448 5.92 24.10 -32.03
C HIS A 448 6.86 24.19 -33.21
N SER A 449 6.95 23.15 -34.04
CA SER A 449 7.72 23.13 -35.29
C SER A 449 6.97 23.85 -36.40
#